data_6a6fc0158cf5dbc869ad4c62cf095164
#
_entry.id   6a6fc0158cf5dbc869ad4c62cf095164
#
_cell.length_a   1.000
_cell.length_b   1.000
_cell.length_c   1.000
_cell.angle_alpha   90.00
_cell.angle_beta   90.00
_cell.angle_gamma   90.00
#
_symmetry.space_group_name_H-M   'P 1'
#
loop_
_entity.id
_entity.type
_entity.pdbx_description
1 polymer ?
#
loop_
_entity_poly.entity_id
_entity_poly.type
_entity_poly.pdbx_seq_one_letter_code
_entity_poly.pdbx_strand_id
1 'polypeptide(L)'
;MERGKTPEAAHALLVMLKALRAVRHLALTPILKAGLGESDFRVLEVLLHKGPLPVNVIGPKVDLNPGSVSVAVDRLYQKGLVSRMESDSDRRVRTVSLTEKGRRVFLPVFRQHAALIKRAFQDVSPKERRQMEEVLRKIGKRAEKLSEPARHR
;
A
#
# COMPACT_ATOMS: atom_id res chain seq x y z
N MET A 1 1.99 0.04 44.57
CA MET A 1 1.68 -0.36 43.19
C MET A 1 2.43 0.65 42.31
N GLU A 2 3.69 0.30 41.94
CA GLU A 2 4.49 1.12 41.06
C GLU A 2 3.78 1.23 39.70
N ARG A 3 3.51 2.46 39.26
CA ARG A 3 3.10 2.71 37.87
C ARG A 3 4.33 2.39 37.02
N GLY A 4 4.39 1.18 36.49
CA GLY A 4 5.50 0.70 35.69
C GLY A 4 5.73 1.65 34.51
N LYS A 5 6.96 2.17 34.40
CA LYS A 5 7.44 2.91 33.22
C LYS A 5 7.22 2.00 32.01
N THR A 6 6.44 2.46 31.05
CA THR A 6 6.30 1.75 29.76
C THR A 6 7.71 1.52 29.20
N PRO A 7 8.09 0.28 28.83
CA PRO A 7 9.39 0.02 28.24
C PRO A 7 9.62 0.96 27.04
N GLU A 8 10.81 1.51 26.91
CA GLU A 8 11.15 2.48 25.83
C GLU A 8 10.75 1.97 24.43
N ALA A 9 10.95 0.67 24.18
CA ALA A 9 10.54 0.05 22.93
C ALA A 9 9.01 0.06 22.72
N ALA A 10 8.22 -0.14 23.80
CA ALA A 10 6.76 -0.08 23.70
C ALA A 10 6.27 1.35 23.47
N HIS A 11 6.94 2.35 24.07
CA HIS A 11 6.65 3.76 23.78
C HIS A 11 6.96 4.11 22.33
N ALA A 12 8.11 3.69 21.79
CA ALA A 12 8.48 3.89 20.39
C ALA A 12 7.45 3.24 19.45
N LEU A 13 6.97 2.03 19.75
CA LEU A 13 5.90 1.39 19.00
C LEU A 13 4.61 2.23 19.02
N LEU A 14 4.20 2.76 20.17
CA LEU A 14 3.01 3.62 20.26
C LEU A 14 3.13 4.89 19.43
N VAL A 15 4.29 5.54 19.42
CA VAL A 15 4.57 6.72 18.59
C VAL A 15 4.45 6.36 17.11
N MET A 16 5.08 5.25 16.70
CA MET A 16 5.03 4.75 15.32
C MET A 16 3.59 4.46 14.87
N LEU A 17 2.79 3.76 15.69
CA LEU A 17 1.40 3.44 15.38
C LEU A 17 0.52 4.69 15.28
N LYS A 18 0.70 5.67 16.18
CA LYS A 18 -0.04 6.95 16.12
C LYS A 18 0.32 7.74 14.86
N ALA A 19 1.60 7.83 14.53
CA ALA A 19 2.06 8.53 13.33
C ALA A 19 1.51 7.85 12.06
N LEU A 20 1.63 6.51 11.97
CA LEU A 20 1.11 5.74 10.85
C LEU A 20 -0.40 5.95 10.67
N ARG A 21 -1.18 5.89 11.77
CA ARG A 21 -2.62 6.13 11.72
C ARG A 21 -2.96 7.52 11.18
N ALA A 22 -2.26 8.56 11.67
CA ALA A 22 -2.51 9.95 11.25
C ALA A 22 -2.17 10.16 9.77
N VAL A 23 -1.00 9.69 9.32
CA VAL A 23 -0.56 9.79 7.91
C VAL A 23 -1.50 8.99 7.00
N ARG A 24 -1.89 7.77 7.40
CA ARG A 24 -2.83 6.95 6.64
C ARG A 24 -4.18 7.63 6.50
N HIS A 25 -4.73 8.19 7.57
CA HIS A 25 -6.00 8.93 7.52
C HIS A 25 -5.94 10.10 6.54
N LEU A 26 -4.88 10.90 6.60
CA LEU A 26 -4.65 12.01 5.68
C LEU A 26 -4.55 11.52 4.22
N ALA A 27 -3.75 10.48 3.99
CA ALA A 27 -3.48 9.93 2.66
C ALA A 27 -4.71 9.28 2.00
N LEU A 28 -5.61 8.67 2.79
CA LEU A 28 -6.83 8.04 2.30
C LEU A 28 -7.93 9.04 1.92
N THR A 29 -7.88 10.27 2.41
CA THR A 29 -8.94 11.28 2.19
C THR A 29 -9.30 11.48 0.71
N PRO A 30 -8.37 11.75 -0.23
CA PRO A 30 -8.70 11.91 -1.65
C PRO A 30 -9.18 10.62 -2.30
N ILE A 31 -8.72 9.47 -1.82
CA ILE A 31 -9.08 8.15 -2.33
C ILE A 31 -10.55 7.87 -2.05
N LEU A 32 -10.97 8.04 -0.79
CA LEU A 32 -12.35 7.83 -0.36
C LEU A 32 -13.32 8.83 -1.01
N LYS A 33 -12.91 10.10 -1.15
CA LYS A 33 -13.70 11.12 -1.87
C LYS A 33 -13.93 10.77 -3.34
N ALA A 34 -13.00 10.05 -3.96
CA ALA A 34 -13.15 9.54 -5.33
C ALA A 34 -14.00 8.25 -5.44
N GLY A 35 -14.55 7.76 -4.31
CA GLY A 35 -15.31 6.52 -4.28
C GLY A 35 -14.47 5.26 -4.48
N LEU A 36 -13.16 5.34 -4.16
CA LEU A 36 -12.22 4.22 -4.23
C LEU A 36 -11.93 3.70 -2.82
N GLY A 37 -11.74 2.38 -2.70
CA GLY A 37 -11.17 1.78 -1.50
C GLY A 37 -9.64 1.79 -1.52
N GLU A 38 -9.02 1.49 -0.38
CA GLU A 38 -7.56 1.43 -0.28
C GLU A 38 -6.96 0.35 -1.21
N SER A 39 -7.59 -0.83 -1.29
CA SER A 39 -7.15 -1.88 -2.20
C SER A 39 -7.32 -1.49 -3.67
N ASP A 40 -8.39 -0.74 -4.02
CA ASP A 40 -8.59 -0.20 -5.36
C ASP A 40 -7.44 0.74 -5.74
N PHE A 41 -7.09 1.65 -4.81
CA PHE A 41 -5.98 2.59 -5.01
C PHE A 41 -4.66 1.88 -5.25
N ARG A 42 -4.30 0.89 -4.42
CA ARG A 42 -3.06 0.12 -4.55
C ARG A 42 -2.96 -0.61 -5.89
N VAL A 43 -4.07 -1.20 -6.36
CA VAL A 43 -4.13 -1.86 -7.68
C VAL A 43 -3.94 -0.85 -8.80
N LEU A 44 -4.65 0.29 -8.75
CA LEU A 44 -4.52 1.33 -9.78
C LEU A 44 -3.11 1.95 -9.79
N GLU A 45 -2.51 2.17 -8.63
CA GLU A 45 -1.15 2.72 -8.48
C GLU A 45 -0.10 1.81 -9.10
N VAL A 46 -0.13 0.51 -8.81
CA VAL A 46 0.84 -0.42 -9.40
C VAL A 46 0.67 -0.54 -10.91
N LEU A 47 -0.57 -0.53 -11.42
CA LEU A 47 -0.83 -0.52 -12.85
C LEU A 47 -0.43 0.79 -13.53
N LEU A 48 -0.53 1.93 -12.83
CA LEU A 48 -0.05 3.22 -13.33
C LEU A 48 1.48 3.22 -13.54
N HIS A 49 2.22 2.63 -12.60
CA HIS A 49 3.68 2.67 -12.59
C HIS A 49 4.35 1.51 -13.35
N LYS A 50 3.71 0.35 -13.40
CA LYS A 50 4.28 -0.88 -13.98
C LYS A 50 3.64 -1.29 -15.30
N GLY A 51 2.53 -0.64 -15.69
CA GLY A 51 1.74 -1.06 -16.85
C GLY A 51 0.88 -2.29 -16.57
N PRO A 52 0.47 -3.00 -17.63
CA PRO A 52 -0.33 -4.21 -17.52
C PRO A 52 0.36 -5.31 -16.69
N LEU A 53 -0.40 -5.95 -15.79
CA LEU A 53 0.12 -7.01 -14.92
C LEU A 53 -0.87 -8.18 -14.81
N PRO A 54 -0.39 -9.43 -14.74
CA PRO A 54 -1.21 -10.57 -14.35
C PRO A 54 -1.78 -10.40 -12.92
N VAL A 55 -3.03 -10.82 -12.69
CA VAL A 55 -3.71 -10.67 -11.39
C VAL A 55 -2.90 -11.26 -10.23
N ASN A 56 -2.30 -12.44 -10.44
CA ASN A 56 -1.49 -13.12 -9.43
C ASN A 56 -0.17 -12.40 -9.10
N VAL A 57 0.30 -11.50 -9.96
CA VAL A 57 1.51 -10.70 -9.77
C VAL A 57 1.21 -9.40 -9.01
N ILE A 58 -0.02 -8.91 -9.06
CA ILE A 58 -0.41 -7.65 -8.41
C ILE A 58 -0.29 -7.76 -6.89
N GLY A 59 -0.88 -8.81 -6.28
CA GLY A 59 -0.97 -8.96 -4.82
C GLY A 59 0.38 -8.80 -4.10
N PRO A 60 1.41 -9.58 -4.44
CA PRO A 60 2.73 -9.47 -3.83
C PRO A 60 3.38 -8.08 -3.97
N LYS A 61 3.06 -7.35 -5.06
CA LYS A 61 3.62 -6.01 -5.30
C LYS A 61 2.98 -4.91 -4.44
N VAL A 62 1.75 -5.14 -3.98
CA VAL A 62 0.98 -4.13 -3.24
C VAL A 62 0.60 -4.59 -1.83
N ASP A 63 1.20 -5.68 -1.37
CA ASP A 63 0.95 -6.27 -0.05
C ASP A 63 -0.56 -6.53 0.19
N LEU A 64 -1.18 -7.20 -0.78
CA LEU A 64 -2.56 -7.67 -0.70
C LEU A 64 -2.63 -9.18 -0.91
N ASN A 65 -3.51 -9.85 -0.14
CA ASN A 65 -3.79 -11.25 -0.39
C ASN A 65 -4.57 -11.44 -1.70
N PRO A 66 -4.53 -12.64 -2.31
CA PRO A 66 -5.17 -12.92 -3.61
C PRO A 66 -6.66 -12.60 -3.64
N GLY A 67 -7.39 -12.86 -2.55
CA GLY A 67 -8.83 -12.56 -2.45
C GLY A 67 -9.09 -11.06 -2.51
N SER A 68 -8.32 -10.25 -1.77
CA SER A 68 -8.45 -8.80 -1.79
C SER A 68 -8.13 -8.20 -3.17
N VAL A 69 -7.13 -8.75 -3.87
CA VAL A 69 -6.81 -8.32 -5.24
C VAL A 69 -7.96 -8.63 -6.19
N SER A 70 -8.50 -9.85 -6.15
CA SER A 70 -9.61 -10.26 -7.02
C SER A 70 -10.83 -9.36 -6.83
N VAL A 71 -11.22 -9.11 -5.59
CA VAL A 71 -12.36 -8.22 -5.25
C VAL A 71 -12.10 -6.79 -5.72
N ALA A 72 -10.89 -6.26 -5.53
CA ALA A 72 -10.56 -4.91 -6.00
C ALA A 72 -10.58 -4.82 -7.53
N VAL A 73 -9.98 -5.79 -8.22
CA VAL A 73 -9.97 -5.85 -9.69
C VAL A 73 -11.38 -5.99 -10.24
N ASP A 74 -12.27 -6.79 -9.61
CA ASP A 74 -13.67 -6.91 -10.01
C ASP A 74 -14.41 -5.59 -9.92
N ARG A 75 -14.29 -4.90 -8.78
CA ARG A 75 -14.89 -3.56 -8.58
C ARG A 75 -14.39 -2.54 -9.60
N LEU A 76 -13.09 -2.51 -9.84
CA LEU A 76 -12.47 -1.59 -10.81
C LEU A 76 -12.89 -1.89 -12.24
N TYR A 77 -13.05 -3.16 -12.60
CA TYR A 77 -13.54 -3.59 -13.88
C TYR A 77 -14.99 -3.15 -14.09
N GLN A 78 -15.88 -3.38 -13.11
CA GLN A 78 -17.27 -2.92 -13.16
C GLN A 78 -17.40 -1.41 -13.30
N LYS A 79 -16.47 -0.63 -12.70
CA LYS A 79 -16.39 0.83 -12.86
C LYS A 79 -15.77 1.26 -14.21
N GLY A 80 -15.28 0.31 -15.00
CA GLY A 80 -14.59 0.57 -16.28
C GLY A 80 -13.23 1.25 -16.11
N LEU A 81 -12.60 1.16 -14.93
CA LEU A 81 -11.29 1.77 -14.65
C LEU A 81 -10.12 0.87 -15.04
N VAL A 82 -10.36 -0.44 -15.11
CA VAL A 82 -9.40 -1.42 -15.63
C VAL A 82 -10.07 -2.29 -16.66
N SER A 83 -9.27 -2.84 -17.58
CA SER A 83 -9.63 -3.90 -18.51
C SER A 83 -8.98 -5.20 -18.09
N ARG A 84 -9.54 -6.32 -18.56
CA ARG A 84 -9.00 -7.67 -18.40
C ARG A 84 -8.82 -8.28 -19.76
N MET A 85 -7.66 -8.83 -20.01
CA MET A 85 -7.36 -9.61 -21.21
C MET A 85 -6.90 -11.00 -20.79
N GLU A 86 -7.44 -12.01 -21.44
CA GLU A 86 -6.93 -13.37 -21.31
C GLU A 86 -5.61 -13.47 -22.06
N SER A 87 -4.66 -14.23 -21.52
CA SER A 87 -3.39 -14.48 -22.22
C SER A 87 -3.65 -15.48 -23.36
N ASP A 88 -3.13 -15.20 -24.55
CA ASP A 88 -3.20 -16.11 -25.68
C ASP A 88 -2.47 -17.43 -25.43
N SER A 89 -1.47 -17.43 -24.54
CA SER A 89 -0.66 -18.60 -24.19
C SER A 89 -1.23 -19.42 -23.03
N ASP A 90 -1.97 -18.80 -22.10
CA ASP A 90 -2.63 -19.47 -20.96
C ASP A 90 -3.88 -18.71 -20.55
N ARG A 91 -5.05 -19.25 -20.89
CA ARG A 91 -6.37 -18.71 -20.54
C ARG A 91 -6.61 -18.58 -19.02
N ARG A 92 -5.77 -19.19 -18.20
CA ARG A 92 -5.84 -19.07 -16.74
C ARG A 92 -5.19 -17.78 -16.23
N VAL A 93 -4.35 -17.15 -17.05
CA VAL A 93 -3.66 -15.91 -16.70
C VAL A 93 -4.44 -14.72 -17.28
N ARG A 94 -5.07 -13.96 -16.40
CA ARG A 94 -5.75 -12.71 -16.76
C ARG A 94 -4.86 -11.53 -16.48
N THR A 95 -4.48 -10.81 -17.53
CA THR A 95 -3.74 -9.55 -17.44
C THR A 95 -4.70 -8.39 -17.22
N VAL A 96 -4.42 -7.56 -16.24
CA VAL A 96 -5.17 -6.35 -15.89
C VAL A 96 -4.41 -5.13 -16.39
N SER A 97 -5.13 -4.22 -17.03
CA SER A 97 -4.59 -2.96 -17.57
C SER A 97 -5.43 -1.78 -17.12
N LEU A 98 -4.79 -0.64 -16.91
CA LEU A 98 -5.48 0.62 -16.66
C LEU A 98 -6.13 1.09 -17.96
N THR A 99 -7.42 1.43 -17.94
CA THR A 99 -8.10 2.03 -19.10
C THR A 99 -7.80 3.53 -19.20
N GLU A 100 -8.11 4.16 -20.35
CA GLU A 100 -8.06 5.62 -20.49
C GLU A 100 -8.97 6.33 -19.48
N LYS A 101 -10.17 5.79 -19.24
CA LYS A 101 -11.08 6.27 -18.19
C LYS A 101 -10.41 6.13 -16.82
N GLY A 102 -9.81 4.96 -16.54
CA GLY A 102 -9.09 4.69 -15.30
C GLY A 102 -7.95 5.68 -15.07
N ARG A 103 -7.16 5.94 -16.09
CA ARG A 103 -6.06 6.92 -16.03
C ARG A 103 -6.58 8.33 -15.75
N ARG A 104 -7.61 8.77 -16.45
CA ARG A 104 -8.20 10.11 -16.25
C ARG A 104 -8.78 10.31 -14.85
N VAL A 105 -9.44 9.29 -14.30
CA VAL A 105 -10.02 9.32 -12.95
C VAL A 105 -8.94 9.21 -11.87
N PHE A 106 -7.99 8.30 -12.05
CA PHE A 106 -7.02 7.97 -11.00
C PHE A 106 -5.89 9.00 -10.87
N LEU A 107 -5.40 9.56 -11.96
CA LEU A 107 -4.24 10.44 -11.93
C LEU A 107 -4.40 11.69 -11.05
N PRO A 108 -5.55 12.41 -11.04
CA PRO A 108 -5.80 13.49 -10.10
C PRO A 108 -5.82 13.02 -8.64
N VAL A 109 -6.43 11.86 -8.35
CA VAL A 109 -6.47 11.27 -7.01
C VAL A 109 -5.07 10.94 -6.51
N PHE A 110 -4.26 10.31 -7.36
CA PHE A 110 -2.86 9.99 -7.06
C PHE A 110 -2.02 11.25 -6.77
N ARG A 111 -2.19 12.30 -7.58
CA ARG A 111 -1.48 13.58 -7.37
C ARG A 111 -1.85 14.23 -6.04
N GLN A 112 -3.13 14.25 -5.68
CA GLN A 112 -3.59 14.77 -4.40
C GLN A 112 -3.05 13.94 -3.22
N HIS A 113 -3.11 12.62 -3.32
CA HIS A 113 -2.53 11.70 -2.34
C HIS A 113 -1.04 11.98 -2.14
N ALA A 114 -0.25 12.02 -3.21
CA ALA A 114 1.18 12.29 -3.14
C ALA A 114 1.50 13.69 -2.54
N ALA A 115 0.70 14.71 -2.88
CA ALA A 115 0.85 16.05 -2.34
C ALA A 115 0.59 16.10 -0.83
N LEU A 116 -0.42 15.37 -0.33
CA LEU A 116 -0.71 15.29 1.11
C LEU A 116 0.39 14.58 1.88
N ILE A 117 0.93 13.48 1.34
CA ILE A 117 2.08 12.81 1.94
C ILE A 117 3.29 13.74 1.97
N LYS A 118 3.60 14.44 0.86
CA LYS A 118 4.69 15.41 0.82
C LYS A 118 4.54 16.48 1.89
N ARG A 119 3.32 16.99 2.10
CA ARG A 119 3.02 17.98 3.17
C ARG A 119 3.21 17.40 4.57
N ALA A 120 2.81 16.15 4.81
CA ALA A 120 3.02 15.49 6.10
C ALA A 120 4.51 15.34 6.45
N PHE A 121 5.39 15.30 5.45
CA PHE A 121 6.83 15.17 5.62
C PHE A 121 7.60 16.49 5.43
N GLN A 122 6.92 17.65 5.33
CA GLN A 122 7.57 18.91 4.99
C GLN A 122 8.60 19.37 6.04
N ASP A 123 8.35 19.06 7.32
CA ASP A 123 9.22 19.45 8.45
C ASP A 123 10.26 18.37 8.78
N VAL A 124 10.34 17.31 7.98
CA VAL A 124 11.32 16.22 8.11
C VAL A 124 12.42 16.39 7.07
N SER A 125 13.61 16.69 7.53
CA SER A 125 14.78 16.85 6.67
C SER A 125 15.12 15.56 5.91
N PRO A 126 15.82 15.64 4.77
CA PRO A 126 16.25 14.44 4.04
C PRO A 126 17.12 13.49 4.86
N LYS A 127 17.90 14.02 5.82
CA LYS A 127 18.75 13.23 6.73
C LYS A 127 17.87 12.44 7.71
N GLU A 128 16.94 13.10 8.38
CA GLU A 128 16.01 12.46 9.33
C GLU A 128 15.15 11.40 8.66
N ARG A 129 14.67 11.67 7.44
CA ARG A 129 13.89 10.71 6.66
C ARG A 129 14.68 9.43 6.37
N ARG A 130 15.95 9.56 5.93
CA ARG A 130 16.83 8.39 5.72
C ARG A 130 17.07 7.61 7.01
N GLN A 131 17.34 8.31 8.12
CA GLN A 131 17.52 7.68 9.43
C GLN A 131 16.27 6.91 9.89
N MET A 132 15.10 7.52 9.74
CA MET A 132 13.82 6.87 10.04
C MET A 132 13.63 5.59 9.20
N GLU A 133 13.85 5.66 7.88
CA GLU A 133 13.74 4.50 6.98
C GLU A 133 14.69 3.37 7.39
N GLU A 134 15.94 3.68 7.74
CA GLU A 134 16.91 2.69 8.21
C GLU A 134 16.47 2.01 9.51
N VAL A 135 16.00 2.79 10.47
CA VAL A 135 15.52 2.28 11.77
C VAL A 135 14.29 1.38 11.56
N LEU A 136 13.31 1.84 10.79
CA LEU A 136 12.11 1.06 10.50
C LEU A 136 12.42 -0.27 9.77
N ARG A 137 13.35 -0.26 8.81
CA ARG A 137 13.81 -1.49 8.15
C ARG A 137 14.50 -2.45 9.12
N LYS A 138 15.32 -1.96 10.04
CA LYS A 138 15.97 -2.80 11.08
C LYS A 138 14.93 -3.45 11.98
N ILE A 139 13.95 -2.68 12.44
CA ILE A 139 12.86 -3.20 13.30
C ILE A 139 12.06 -4.26 12.54
N GLY A 140 11.62 -3.97 11.31
CA GLY A 140 10.83 -4.89 10.49
C GLY A 140 11.55 -6.22 10.26
N LYS A 141 12.79 -6.18 9.76
CA LYS A 141 13.61 -7.39 9.55
C LYS A 141 13.82 -8.21 10.82
N ARG A 142 13.97 -7.56 11.99
CA ARG A 142 14.11 -8.27 13.24
C ARG A 142 12.80 -8.94 13.67
N ALA A 143 11.69 -8.24 13.53
CA ALA A 143 10.36 -8.77 13.84
C ALA A 143 10.01 -9.97 12.96
N GLU A 144 10.28 -9.91 11.64
CA GLU A 144 10.09 -11.03 10.71
C GLU A 144 10.84 -12.28 11.18
N LYS A 145 12.15 -12.13 11.49
CA LYS A 145 12.98 -13.24 12.01
C LYS A 145 12.47 -13.83 13.31
N LEU A 146 11.86 -13.03 14.18
CA LEU A 146 11.29 -13.50 15.44
C LEU A 146 9.93 -14.17 15.26
N SER A 147 9.23 -13.86 14.16
CA SER A 147 7.92 -14.43 13.83
C SER A 147 8.03 -15.73 13.03
N GLU A 148 9.19 -16.05 12.46
CA GLU A 148 9.42 -17.33 11.81
C GLU A 148 9.36 -18.45 12.86
N PRO A 149 8.49 -19.48 12.68
CA PRO A 149 8.50 -20.62 13.61
C PRO A 149 9.86 -21.27 13.57
N ALA A 150 10.43 -21.56 14.75
CA ALA A 150 11.68 -22.29 14.87
C ALA A 150 11.55 -23.57 14.04
N ARG A 151 12.28 -23.66 12.91
CA ARG A 151 12.38 -24.90 12.15
C ARG A 151 13.03 -25.91 13.10
N HIS A 152 12.25 -26.84 13.62
CA HIS A 152 12.77 -27.97 14.36
C HIS A 152 13.81 -28.67 13.49
N ARG A 153 15.05 -28.62 13.93
CA ARG A 153 16.13 -29.49 13.44
C ARG A 153 15.91 -30.88 13.95
#